data_e1ac3b74d4060f2639f93b75e30f8e99
#
_entry.id   e1ac3b74d4060f2639f93b75e30f8e99
#
_cell.length_a   1.000
_cell.length_b   1.000
_cell.length_c   1.000
_cell.angle_alpha   90.00
_cell.angle_beta   90.00
_cell.angle_gamma   90.00
#
_symmetry.space_group_name_H-M   'P 1'
#
loop_
_entity.id
_entity.type
_entity.pdbx_description
1 polymer ?
#
loop_
_entity_poly.entity_id
_entity_poly.type
_entity_poly.pdbx_seq_one_letter_code
_entity_poly.pdbx_strand_id
1 'polypeptide(L)'
;MSEGVNGKSFADLLAFSLIHDAGFSPISGGGCLVKRDLGAVSFAMVMCVVSNGDTHDIIVNNINNSLDRIQNFVHLSGNSHSAMMNIIYVFENYADFSPFLADTFRSKQAQMDESGILADIVIYDMFPGIFTTVSGRKVHKTIRDSLEETRAYTAMDSYSMKRVLEEKRTQRKTVYKQLRPVRHKNPISPTLILIGVNVAIFILDLILSVRYGYKPLEVFGIQNTTLIMQGDVWRLFTSMFLHADIAHLAGNMLSLLYLGGVVRKYYTDIEYMIIYLCSGLFGSILSFFFLTKTFSLGASGAIMGLGGVLIYRMFFGAHAKSFRQAGNYLVLAFMVVYNLFYGLIQPGVDNYGHFGGFAAGFLIAMLMYKIRKRHINSKETS
;
A
#
# COMPACT_ATOMS: atom_id res chain seq x y z
N MET A 1 -9.81 -44.06 0.28
CA MET A 1 -9.38 -43.40 -0.95
C MET A 1 -9.34 -41.92 -0.61
N SER A 2 -8.17 -41.30 -0.48
CA SER A 2 -8.04 -39.88 -0.28
C SER A 2 -8.51 -39.22 -1.59
N GLU A 3 -9.61 -38.44 -1.55
CA GLU A 3 -9.96 -37.56 -2.66
C GLU A 3 -8.74 -36.66 -2.91
N GLY A 4 -8.10 -36.87 -4.06
CA GLY A 4 -6.95 -36.10 -4.48
C GLY A 4 -7.27 -34.62 -4.57
N VAL A 5 -6.25 -33.83 -4.48
CA VAL A 5 -6.31 -32.37 -4.65
C VAL A 5 -7.06 -32.05 -5.96
N ASN A 6 -8.17 -31.32 -5.86
CA ASN A 6 -8.94 -30.90 -7.01
C ASN A 6 -8.27 -29.67 -7.64
N GLY A 7 -7.86 -29.77 -8.91
CA GLY A 7 -7.23 -28.69 -9.68
C GLY A 7 -8.03 -27.41 -9.67
N LYS A 8 -9.36 -27.47 -9.59
CA LYS A 8 -10.23 -26.30 -9.44
C LYS A 8 -9.97 -25.56 -8.14
N SER A 9 -9.81 -26.25 -7.03
CA SER A 9 -9.49 -25.63 -5.73
C SER A 9 -8.08 -25.01 -5.72
N PHE A 10 -7.13 -25.63 -6.42
CA PHE A 10 -5.80 -25.06 -6.64
C PHE A 10 -5.87 -23.78 -7.49
N ALA A 11 -6.60 -23.81 -8.60
CA ALA A 11 -6.76 -22.63 -9.46
C ALA A 11 -7.46 -21.48 -8.74
N ASP A 12 -8.45 -21.75 -7.88
CA ASP A 12 -9.11 -20.75 -7.05
C ASP A 12 -8.14 -20.12 -6.04
N LEU A 13 -7.27 -20.92 -5.43
CA LEU A 13 -6.25 -20.43 -4.49
C LEU A 13 -5.16 -19.62 -5.21
N LEU A 14 -4.72 -20.08 -6.39
CA LEU A 14 -3.78 -19.36 -7.24
C LEU A 14 -4.38 -18.01 -7.70
N ALA A 15 -5.64 -18.01 -8.15
CA ALA A 15 -6.35 -16.79 -8.52
C ALA A 15 -6.45 -15.83 -7.34
N PHE A 16 -6.74 -16.35 -6.16
CA PHE A 16 -6.77 -15.56 -4.93
C PHE A 16 -5.42 -14.90 -4.64
N SER A 17 -4.31 -15.66 -4.69
CA SER A 17 -2.95 -15.13 -4.48
C SER A 17 -2.62 -14.04 -5.52
N LEU A 18 -2.90 -14.29 -6.80
CA LEU A 18 -2.63 -13.33 -7.88
C LEU A 18 -3.43 -12.05 -7.74
N ILE A 19 -4.72 -12.13 -7.44
CA ILE A 19 -5.56 -10.94 -7.25
C ILE A 19 -5.08 -10.14 -6.05
N HIS A 20 -4.80 -10.83 -4.98
CA HIS A 20 -4.63 -10.19 -3.70
C HIS A 20 -3.17 -9.88 -3.34
N ASP A 21 -2.23 -10.72 -3.69
CA ASP A 21 -0.83 -10.53 -3.34
C ASP A 21 -0.02 -9.98 -4.50
N ALA A 22 -0.42 -10.30 -5.73
CA ALA A 22 0.23 -9.84 -6.95
C ALA A 22 -0.43 -8.63 -7.62
N GLY A 23 -1.64 -8.22 -7.17
CA GLY A 23 -2.33 -7.02 -7.66
C GLY A 23 -3.02 -7.18 -9.02
N PHE A 24 -3.40 -8.41 -9.39
CA PHE A 24 -4.25 -8.66 -10.55
C PHE A 24 -5.71 -8.30 -10.27
N SER A 25 -6.45 -7.98 -11.32
CA SER A 25 -7.89 -7.71 -11.25
C SER A 25 -8.64 -8.71 -12.15
N PRO A 26 -9.79 -9.25 -11.73
CA PRO A 26 -10.58 -10.13 -12.57
C PRO A 26 -11.21 -9.36 -13.73
N ILE A 27 -11.26 -9.98 -14.91
CA ILE A 27 -12.03 -9.50 -16.05
C ILE A 27 -13.36 -10.26 -16.10
N SER A 28 -14.43 -9.60 -16.52
CA SER A 28 -15.73 -10.20 -16.72
C SER A 28 -15.65 -11.37 -17.73
N GLY A 29 -16.05 -12.57 -17.32
CA GLY A 29 -16.04 -13.77 -18.18
C GLY A 29 -15.35 -15.00 -17.58
N GLY A 30 -14.92 -14.96 -16.31
CA GLY A 30 -14.39 -16.10 -15.54
C GLY A 30 -12.99 -16.56 -15.94
N GLY A 31 -12.11 -16.74 -14.97
CA GLY A 31 -10.77 -17.33 -15.17
C GLY A 31 -9.72 -16.41 -15.80
N CYS A 32 -10.05 -15.19 -16.22
CA CYS A 32 -9.10 -14.24 -16.76
C CYS A 32 -8.75 -13.15 -15.75
N LEU A 33 -7.47 -12.92 -15.56
CA LEU A 33 -6.94 -11.89 -14.66
C LEU A 33 -6.05 -10.92 -15.43
N VAL A 34 -6.14 -9.64 -15.10
CA VAL A 34 -5.30 -8.57 -15.69
C VAL A 34 -4.61 -7.79 -14.60
N LYS A 35 -3.33 -7.48 -14.84
CA LYS A 35 -2.55 -6.53 -14.05
C LYS A 35 -2.00 -5.46 -14.99
N ARG A 36 -2.24 -4.18 -14.63
CA ARG A 36 -1.57 -3.04 -15.27
C ARG A 36 -0.41 -2.60 -14.39
N ASP A 37 0.81 -2.69 -14.89
CA ASP A 37 1.95 -2.07 -14.24
C ASP A 37 2.05 -0.58 -14.64
N LEU A 38 2.72 0.21 -13.78
CA LEU A 38 2.92 1.66 -13.94
C LEU A 38 3.80 2.06 -15.17
N GLY A 39 4.00 1.15 -16.09
CA GLY A 39 4.61 1.37 -17.40
C GLY A 39 3.63 0.99 -18.50
N ALA A 40 4.08 0.99 -19.73
CA ALA A 40 3.28 0.69 -20.91
C ALA A 40 2.84 -0.79 -21.04
N VAL A 41 3.18 -1.67 -20.11
CA VAL A 41 2.96 -3.12 -20.23
C VAL A 41 1.82 -3.57 -19.32
N SER A 42 0.80 -4.20 -19.91
CA SER A 42 -0.26 -4.91 -19.19
C SER A 42 0.03 -6.41 -19.20
N PHE A 43 -0.14 -7.07 -18.05
CA PHE A 43 -0.05 -8.53 -17.96
C PHE A 43 -1.46 -9.09 -17.88
N ALA A 44 -1.80 -10.00 -18.78
CA ALA A 44 -3.03 -10.77 -18.73
C ALA A 44 -2.71 -12.24 -18.46
N MET A 45 -3.59 -12.93 -17.77
CA MET A 45 -3.44 -14.35 -17.49
C MET A 45 -4.79 -15.05 -17.60
N VAL A 46 -4.80 -16.18 -18.25
CA VAL A 46 -5.93 -17.13 -18.28
C VAL A 46 -5.48 -18.41 -17.61
N MET A 47 -6.31 -18.94 -16.73
CA MET A 47 -6.07 -20.23 -16.08
C MET A 47 -7.06 -21.26 -16.59
N CYS A 48 -6.55 -22.41 -16.99
CA CYS A 48 -7.33 -23.57 -17.40
C CYS A 48 -6.92 -24.75 -16.54
N VAL A 49 -7.91 -25.44 -15.96
CA VAL A 49 -7.69 -26.69 -15.23
C VAL A 49 -7.93 -27.84 -16.16
N VAL A 50 -7.00 -28.77 -16.21
CA VAL A 50 -7.16 -30.06 -16.90
C VAL A 50 -7.39 -31.12 -15.82
N SER A 51 -8.62 -31.60 -15.72
CA SER A 51 -9.03 -32.57 -14.72
C SER A 51 -8.79 -33.99 -15.20
N ASN A 52 -8.63 -34.91 -14.25
CA ASN A 52 -8.54 -36.33 -14.54
C ASN A 52 -9.79 -36.78 -15.31
N GLY A 53 -9.58 -37.36 -16.50
CA GLY A 53 -10.65 -37.83 -17.36
C GLY A 53 -11.12 -36.83 -18.43
N ASP A 54 -10.54 -35.63 -18.53
CA ASP A 54 -10.77 -34.75 -19.66
C ASP A 54 -10.26 -35.38 -20.95
N THR A 55 -11.14 -35.43 -21.96
CA THR A 55 -10.74 -35.94 -23.29
C THR A 55 -9.90 -34.88 -24.03
N HIS A 56 -9.11 -35.33 -25.01
CA HIS A 56 -8.33 -34.43 -25.87
C HIS A 56 -9.19 -33.30 -26.46
N ASP A 57 -10.41 -33.61 -26.90
CA ASP A 57 -11.32 -32.61 -27.50
C ASP A 57 -11.72 -31.53 -26.47
N ILE A 58 -11.97 -31.91 -25.24
CA ILE A 58 -12.24 -30.93 -24.15
C ILE A 58 -11.05 -30.02 -23.94
N ILE A 59 -9.85 -30.59 -23.88
CA ILE A 59 -8.61 -29.81 -23.67
C ILE A 59 -8.38 -28.87 -24.85
N VAL A 60 -8.51 -29.34 -26.11
CA VAL A 60 -8.36 -28.53 -27.31
C VAL A 60 -9.39 -27.40 -27.37
N ASN A 61 -10.64 -27.68 -27.03
CA ASN A 61 -11.70 -26.65 -26.94
C ASN A 61 -11.38 -25.60 -25.87
N ASN A 62 -10.86 -26.00 -24.72
CA ASN A 62 -10.42 -25.08 -23.66
C ASN A 62 -9.25 -24.20 -24.13
N ILE A 63 -8.32 -24.76 -24.93
CA ILE A 63 -7.23 -24.00 -25.55
C ILE A 63 -7.77 -22.92 -26.50
N ASN A 64 -8.67 -23.31 -27.41
CA ASN A 64 -9.28 -22.39 -28.38
C ASN A 64 -10.06 -21.27 -27.67
N ASN A 65 -10.91 -21.61 -26.71
CA ASN A 65 -11.66 -20.64 -25.91
C ASN A 65 -10.74 -19.66 -25.15
N SER A 66 -9.58 -20.15 -24.70
CA SER A 66 -8.59 -19.30 -24.00
C SER A 66 -7.93 -18.32 -24.96
N LEU A 67 -7.61 -18.76 -26.18
CA LEU A 67 -7.07 -17.91 -27.24
C LEU A 67 -8.07 -16.83 -27.67
N ASP A 68 -9.33 -17.20 -27.87
CA ASP A 68 -10.39 -16.24 -28.22
C ASP A 68 -10.55 -15.15 -27.14
N ARG A 69 -10.51 -15.55 -25.87
CA ARG A 69 -10.54 -14.59 -24.75
C ARG A 69 -9.36 -13.63 -24.77
N ILE A 70 -8.17 -14.12 -25.08
CA ILE A 70 -6.96 -13.32 -25.20
C ILE A 70 -7.05 -12.36 -26.37
N GLN A 71 -7.46 -12.83 -27.54
CA GLN A 71 -7.63 -12.01 -28.73
C GLN A 71 -8.65 -10.90 -28.50
N ASN A 72 -9.79 -11.22 -27.91
CA ASN A 72 -10.82 -10.24 -27.56
C ASN A 72 -10.29 -9.21 -26.55
N PHE A 73 -9.46 -9.62 -25.57
CA PHE A 73 -8.85 -8.70 -24.62
C PHE A 73 -7.85 -7.74 -25.31
N VAL A 74 -7.03 -8.23 -26.23
CA VAL A 74 -6.08 -7.41 -27.02
C VAL A 74 -6.83 -6.38 -27.84
N HIS A 75 -7.89 -6.78 -28.53
CA HIS A 75 -8.73 -5.89 -29.33
C HIS A 75 -9.41 -4.79 -28.49
N LEU A 76 -9.92 -5.12 -27.31
CA LEU A 76 -10.58 -4.19 -26.41
C LEU A 76 -9.60 -3.20 -25.72
N SER A 77 -8.33 -3.59 -25.56
CA SER A 77 -7.34 -2.73 -24.92
C SER A 77 -6.75 -1.64 -25.80
N GLY A 78 -7.01 -1.66 -27.11
CA GLY A 78 -6.60 -0.62 -28.06
C GLY A 78 -5.07 -0.49 -28.29
N ASN A 79 -4.27 -1.25 -27.58
CA ASN A 79 -2.80 -1.22 -27.62
C ASN A 79 -2.24 -2.63 -27.84
N SER A 80 -2.10 -3.03 -29.11
CA SER A 80 -1.60 -4.35 -29.49
C SER A 80 -0.12 -4.61 -29.11
N HIS A 81 0.64 -3.60 -28.70
CA HIS A 81 2.09 -3.72 -28.56
C HIS A 81 2.61 -3.83 -27.10
N SER A 82 1.75 -3.84 -26.11
CA SER A 82 2.18 -3.74 -24.71
C SER A 82 1.56 -4.77 -23.76
N ALA A 83 0.89 -5.79 -24.24
CA ALA A 83 0.29 -6.81 -23.38
C ALA A 83 1.13 -8.09 -23.40
N MET A 84 1.67 -8.48 -22.25
CA MET A 84 2.30 -9.77 -22.05
C MET A 84 1.29 -10.73 -21.45
N MET A 85 1.06 -11.86 -22.08
CA MET A 85 0.01 -12.79 -21.70
C MET A 85 0.57 -14.13 -21.30
N ASN A 86 -0.08 -14.79 -20.34
CA ASN A 86 0.24 -16.15 -19.95
C ASN A 86 -1.05 -16.97 -19.88
N ILE A 87 -1.05 -18.12 -20.51
CA ILE A 87 -2.11 -19.12 -20.37
C ILE A 87 -1.55 -20.24 -19.53
N ILE A 88 -2.10 -20.43 -18.33
CA ILE A 88 -1.62 -21.45 -17.42
C ILE A 88 -2.57 -22.63 -17.45
N TYR A 89 -2.06 -23.76 -17.92
CA TYR A 89 -2.73 -25.06 -17.85
C TYR A 89 -2.27 -25.81 -16.62
N VAL A 90 -3.18 -26.04 -15.70
CA VAL A 90 -2.94 -26.78 -14.45
C VAL A 90 -3.38 -28.22 -14.66
N PHE A 91 -2.42 -29.15 -14.71
CA PHE A 91 -2.69 -30.57 -14.83
C PHE A 91 -2.76 -31.22 -13.45
N GLU A 92 -3.86 -31.91 -13.15
CA GLU A 92 -3.99 -32.74 -11.96
C GLU A 92 -3.12 -34.00 -12.04
N ASN A 93 -2.93 -34.52 -13.25
CA ASN A 93 -2.05 -35.65 -13.52
C ASN A 93 -1.30 -35.41 -14.84
N TYR A 94 0.00 -35.18 -14.75
CA TYR A 94 0.85 -34.96 -15.94
C TYR A 94 0.97 -36.18 -16.84
N ALA A 95 0.68 -37.37 -16.35
CA ALA A 95 0.65 -38.59 -17.18
C ALA A 95 -0.41 -38.48 -18.33
N ASP A 96 -1.41 -37.59 -18.18
CA ASP A 96 -2.39 -37.29 -19.22
C ASP A 96 -1.85 -36.36 -20.31
N PHE A 97 -0.62 -35.83 -20.14
CA PHE A 97 0.03 -34.98 -21.12
C PHE A 97 0.66 -35.82 -22.24
N SER A 98 -0.14 -36.07 -23.27
CA SER A 98 0.29 -36.87 -24.42
C SER A 98 1.17 -36.08 -25.39
N PRO A 99 1.99 -36.76 -26.24
CA PRO A 99 2.72 -36.10 -27.33
C PRO A 99 1.82 -35.27 -28.26
N PHE A 100 0.60 -35.71 -28.48
CA PHE A 100 -0.41 -34.99 -29.25
C PHE A 100 -0.76 -33.62 -28.64
N LEU A 101 -0.96 -33.56 -27.33
CA LEU A 101 -1.18 -32.29 -26.63
C LEU A 101 0.04 -31.38 -26.71
N ALA A 102 1.26 -31.93 -26.61
CA ALA A 102 2.49 -31.16 -26.77
C ALA A 102 2.56 -30.50 -28.14
N ASP A 103 2.21 -31.22 -29.21
CA ASP A 103 2.19 -30.66 -30.56
C ASP A 103 1.08 -29.63 -30.74
N THR A 104 -0.09 -29.87 -30.15
CA THR A 104 -1.18 -28.89 -30.14
C THR A 104 -0.77 -27.60 -29.46
N PHE A 105 -0.15 -27.66 -28.27
CA PHE A 105 0.34 -26.47 -27.56
C PHE A 105 1.41 -25.72 -28.36
N ARG A 106 2.34 -26.44 -28.99
CA ARG A 106 3.37 -25.82 -29.87
C ARG A 106 2.76 -25.13 -31.07
N SER A 107 1.80 -25.77 -31.75
CA SER A 107 1.09 -25.17 -32.88
C SER A 107 0.33 -23.90 -32.47
N LYS A 108 -0.32 -23.90 -31.32
CA LYS A 108 -1.05 -22.74 -30.82
C LYS A 108 -0.11 -21.63 -30.35
N GLN A 109 1.04 -21.96 -29.77
CA GLN A 109 2.08 -20.98 -29.44
C GLN A 109 2.60 -20.30 -30.71
N ALA A 110 2.90 -21.08 -31.76
CA ALA A 110 3.33 -20.54 -33.04
C ALA A 110 2.28 -19.60 -33.64
N GLN A 111 1.00 -19.98 -33.61
CA GLN A 111 -0.10 -19.14 -34.10
C GLN A 111 -0.18 -17.79 -33.37
N MET A 112 0.06 -17.76 -32.06
CA MET A 112 0.09 -16.52 -31.27
C MET A 112 1.29 -15.65 -31.66
N ASP A 113 2.48 -16.26 -31.79
CA ASP A 113 3.70 -15.57 -32.16
C ASP A 113 3.58 -14.96 -33.58
N GLU A 114 3.01 -15.68 -34.56
CA GLU A 114 2.71 -15.18 -35.91
C GLU A 114 1.70 -14.02 -35.90
N SER A 115 0.75 -14.05 -35.01
CA SER A 115 -0.25 -12.96 -34.82
C SER A 115 0.35 -11.72 -34.13
N GLY A 116 1.62 -11.73 -33.73
CA GLY A 116 2.26 -10.64 -32.99
C GLY A 116 1.78 -10.51 -31.54
N ILE A 117 1.09 -11.51 -31.03
CA ILE A 117 0.62 -11.54 -29.63
C ILE A 117 1.76 -12.08 -28.76
N LEU A 118 2.31 -11.26 -27.88
CA LEU A 118 3.28 -11.68 -26.86
C LEU A 118 2.57 -12.52 -25.79
N ALA A 119 2.27 -13.77 -26.11
CA ALA A 119 1.67 -14.72 -25.18
C ALA A 119 2.58 -15.93 -24.97
N ASP A 120 2.45 -16.57 -23.81
CA ASP A 120 3.17 -17.78 -23.48
C ASP A 120 2.24 -18.80 -22.82
N ILE A 121 2.31 -20.05 -23.28
CA ILE A 121 1.61 -21.16 -22.70
C ILE A 121 2.50 -21.75 -21.62
N VAL A 122 2.00 -21.75 -20.38
CA VAL A 122 2.63 -22.31 -19.20
C VAL A 122 1.88 -23.59 -18.80
N ILE A 123 2.58 -24.70 -18.78
CA ILE A 123 2.08 -25.98 -18.32
C ILE A 123 2.56 -26.18 -16.88
N TYR A 124 1.63 -26.37 -15.96
CA TYR A 124 1.92 -26.57 -14.56
C TYR A 124 1.44 -27.95 -14.12
N ASP A 125 2.40 -28.78 -13.69
CA ASP A 125 2.12 -30.08 -13.08
C ASP A 125 1.98 -29.90 -11.56
N MET A 126 0.79 -30.19 -11.06
CA MET A 126 0.47 -29.95 -9.65
C MET A 126 1.29 -30.80 -8.67
N PHE A 127 1.57 -32.04 -9.00
CA PHE A 127 2.19 -32.96 -8.04
C PHE A 127 3.69 -32.71 -7.81
N PRO A 128 4.56 -32.66 -8.82
CA PRO A 128 5.95 -32.25 -8.61
C PRO A 128 6.09 -30.74 -8.45
N GLY A 129 5.03 -29.97 -8.78
CA GLY A 129 5.06 -28.50 -8.75
C GLY A 129 6.02 -27.91 -9.78
N ILE A 130 6.14 -28.56 -10.93
CA ILE A 130 7.03 -28.14 -12.02
C ILE A 130 6.19 -27.37 -13.03
N PHE A 131 6.70 -26.26 -13.52
CA PHE A 131 6.12 -25.56 -14.64
C PHE A 131 7.10 -25.52 -15.83
N THR A 132 6.53 -25.64 -17.03
CA THR A 132 7.26 -25.60 -18.29
C THR A 132 6.58 -24.59 -19.20
N THR A 133 7.36 -23.75 -19.89
CA THR A 133 6.83 -22.86 -20.92
C THR A 133 6.99 -23.50 -22.29
N VAL A 134 5.98 -23.39 -23.12
CA VAL A 134 6.00 -23.96 -24.46
C VAL A 134 6.98 -23.19 -25.36
N SER A 135 7.07 -21.88 -25.19
CA SER A 135 8.01 -21.02 -25.94
C SER A 135 9.45 -21.10 -25.44
N GLY A 136 9.70 -21.66 -24.25
CA GLY A 136 11.00 -21.60 -23.58
C GLY A 136 11.31 -20.26 -22.90
N ARG A 137 10.40 -19.27 -22.98
CA ARG A 137 10.55 -17.98 -22.30
C ARG A 137 10.44 -18.14 -20.79
N LYS A 138 11.05 -17.24 -20.02
CA LYS A 138 10.96 -17.26 -18.55
C LYS A 138 9.59 -16.75 -18.08
N VAL A 139 8.91 -17.53 -17.28
CA VAL A 139 7.67 -17.10 -16.59
C VAL A 139 7.94 -15.86 -15.75
N HIS A 140 7.04 -14.88 -15.83
CA HIS A 140 7.18 -13.65 -15.03
C HIS A 140 7.26 -13.96 -13.53
N LYS A 141 8.21 -13.30 -12.85
CA LYS A 141 8.52 -13.55 -11.44
C LYS A 141 7.27 -13.60 -10.55
N THR A 142 6.35 -12.66 -10.71
CA THR A 142 5.12 -12.59 -9.90
C THR A 142 4.24 -13.84 -10.04
N ILE A 143 4.15 -14.39 -11.26
CA ILE A 143 3.36 -15.61 -11.53
C ILE A 143 4.06 -16.81 -10.90
N ARG A 144 5.36 -16.90 -11.08
CA ARG A 144 6.19 -17.96 -10.51
C ARG A 144 6.09 -17.96 -8.97
N ASP A 145 6.28 -16.81 -8.33
CA ASP A 145 6.21 -16.69 -6.88
C ASP A 145 4.81 -17.09 -6.35
N SER A 146 3.73 -16.74 -7.07
CA SER A 146 2.36 -17.16 -6.71
C SER A 146 2.11 -18.65 -6.91
N LEU A 147 2.69 -19.25 -7.95
CA LEU A 147 2.65 -20.71 -8.17
C LEU A 147 3.39 -21.47 -7.06
N GLU A 148 4.58 -21.01 -6.70
CA GLU A 148 5.38 -21.59 -5.62
C GLU A 148 4.69 -21.47 -4.25
N GLU A 149 4.08 -20.32 -3.95
CA GLU A 149 3.28 -20.15 -2.74
C GLU A 149 2.08 -21.09 -2.71
N THR A 150 1.36 -21.20 -3.83
CA THR A 150 0.16 -22.06 -3.92
C THR A 150 0.54 -23.54 -3.84
N ARG A 151 1.72 -23.92 -4.31
CA ARG A 151 2.25 -25.28 -4.21
C ARG A 151 2.28 -25.83 -2.78
N ALA A 152 2.55 -25.02 -1.80
CA ALA A 152 2.56 -25.43 -0.40
C ALA A 152 1.23 -26.07 0.05
N TYR A 153 0.16 -25.85 -0.69
CA TYR A 153 -1.18 -26.35 -0.40
C TYR A 153 -1.57 -27.58 -1.24
N THR A 154 -0.72 -28.02 -2.20
CA THR A 154 -1.04 -29.17 -3.07
C THR A 154 -1.12 -30.52 -2.35
N ALA A 155 -0.50 -30.63 -1.17
CA ALA A 155 -0.59 -31.82 -0.31
C ALA A 155 -1.88 -31.88 0.51
N MET A 156 -2.73 -30.84 0.46
CA MET A 156 -3.99 -30.77 1.18
C MET A 156 -5.12 -31.40 0.37
N ASP A 157 -6.06 -32.03 1.06
CA ASP A 157 -7.31 -32.46 0.46
C ASP A 157 -8.17 -31.22 0.04
N SER A 158 -9.12 -31.46 -0.86
CA SER A 158 -9.96 -30.40 -1.42
C SER A 158 -10.76 -29.63 -0.36
N TYR A 159 -11.16 -30.28 0.73
CA TYR A 159 -11.90 -29.65 1.83
C TYR A 159 -11.00 -28.70 2.62
N SER A 160 -9.80 -29.18 3.01
CA SER A 160 -8.81 -28.37 3.71
C SER A 160 -8.35 -27.16 2.89
N MET A 161 -8.18 -27.31 1.57
CA MET A 161 -7.84 -26.21 0.67
C MET A 161 -8.96 -25.17 0.57
N LYS A 162 -10.22 -25.59 0.47
CA LYS A 162 -11.37 -24.66 0.51
C LYS A 162 -11.43 -23.89 1.83
N ARG A 163 -11.16 -24.57 2.95
CA ARG A 163 -11.11 -23.93 4.26
C ARG A 163 -10.01 -22.87 4.34
N VAL A 164 -8.79 -23.16 3.88
CA VAL A 164 -7.70 -22.19 3.79
C VAL A 164 -8.09 -20.99 2.92
N LEU A 165 -8.74 -21.24 1.78
CA LEU A 165 -9.22 -20.17 0.90
C LEU A 165 -10.27 -19.28 1.60
N GLU A 166 -11.22 -19.85 2.32
CA GLU A 166 -12.22 -19.10 3.09
C GLU A 166 -11.59 -18.33 4.27
N GLU A 167 -10.63 -18.92 4.96
CA GLU A 167 -9.86 -18.23 6.01
C GLU A 167 -9.08 -17.04 5.43
N LYS A 168 -8.36 -17.22 4.31
CA LYS A 168 -7.68 -16.13 3.59
C LYS A 168 -8.66 -15.04 3.11
N ARG A 169 -9.83 -15.43 2.57
CA ARG A 169 -10.90 -14.49 2.15
C ARG A 169 -11.44 -13.70 3.34
N THR A 170 -11.68 -14.37 4.45
CA THR A 170 -12.21 -13.74 5.67
C THR A 170 -11.19 -12.77 6.27
N GLN A 171 -9.95 -13.22 6.44
CA GLN A 171 -8.86 -12.35 6.90
C GLN A 171 -8.74 -11.10 6.03
N ARG A 172 -8.88 -11.23 4.70
CA ARG A 172 -8.82 -10.09 3.81
C ARG A 172 -10.05 -9.21 3.85
N LYS A 173 -11.27 -9.77 3.94
CA LYS A 173 -12.49 -8.95 4.14
C LYS A 173 -12.35 -8.10 5.40
N THR A 174 -11.81 -8.67 6.46
CA THR A 174 -11.57 -8.00 7.74
C THR A 174 -10.52 -6.91 7.59
N VAL A 175 -9.41 -7.21 6.95
CA VAL A 175 -8.35 -6.24 6.65
C VAL A 175 -8.85 -5.15 5.70
N TYR A 176 -9.62 -5.47 4.65
CA TYR A 176 -10.23 -4.50 3.72
C TYR A 176 -11.23 -3.57 4.43
N LYS A 177 -12.00 -4.10 5.39
CA LYS A 177 -12.94 -3.31 6.19
C LYS A 177 -12.21 -2.27 7.06
N GLN A 178 -10.99 -2.58 7.52
CA GLN A 178 -10.15 -1.66 8.30
C GLN A 178 -9.46 -0.58 7.47
N LEU A 179 -9.33 -0.79 6.17
CA LEU A 179 -8.59 0.07 5.27
C LEU A 179 -9.49 0.87 4.34
N ARG A 180 -10.80 0.68 4.44
CA ARG A 180 -11.71 1.61 3.77
C ARG A 180 -11.34 3.02 4.20
N PRO A 181 -11.27 3.96 3.25
CA PRO A 181 -11.17 5.37 3.59
C PRO A 181 -12.22 5.69 4.64
N VAL A 182 -11.81 6.36 5.69
CA VAL A 182 -12.73 6.73 6.76
C VAL A 182 -13.78 7.68 6.17
N ARG A 183 -15.05 7.33 6.30
CA ARG A 183 -16.13 8.23 5.89
C ARG A 183 -16.29 9.31 6.95
N HIS A 184 -15.75 10.47 6.68
CA HIS A 184 -15.89 11.62 7.57
C HIS A 184 -17.30 12.17 7.51
N LYS A 185 -17.94 12.33 8.67
CA LYS A 185 -19.26 12.95 8.79
C LYS A 185 -19.17 14.46 8.74
N ASN A 186 -18.07 15.05 9.24
CA ASN A 186 -17.85 16.48 9.27
C ASN A 186 -17.28 16.97 7.94
N PRO A 187 -17.88 17.99 7.31
CA PRO A 187 -17.32 18.65 6.13
C PRO A 187 -16.03 19.40 6.47
N ILE A 188 -15.91 19.91 7.71
CA ILE A 188 -14.73 20.67 8.15
C ILE A 188 -13.62 19.68 8.53
N SER A 189 -12.51 19.80 7.83
CA SER A 189 -11.33 18.96 8.06
C SER A 189 -10.54 19.45 9.28
N PRO A 190 -10.09 18.56 10.20
CA PRO A 190 -9.12 18.92 11.24
C PRO A 190 -7.86 19.58 10.65
N THR A 191 -7.43 19.18 9.46
CA THR A 191 -6.33 19.84 8.74
C THR A 191 -6.61 21.32 8.51
N LEU A 192 -7.82 21.67 8.03
CA LEU A 192 -8.20 23.06 7.79
C LEU A 192 -8.37 23.85 9.10
N ILE A 193 -8.86 23.22 10.15
CA ILE A 193 -8.94 23.83 11.47
C ILE A 193 -7.54 24.18 11.97
N LEU A 194 -6.59 23.25 11.90
CA LEU A 194 -5.21 23.48 12.33
C LEU A 194 -4.52 24.57 11.49
N ILE A 195 -4.74 24.59 10.18
CA ILE A 195 -4.25 25.67 9.30
C ILE A 195 -4.83 26.99 9.76
N GLY A 196 -6.15 27.08 9.96
CA GLY A 196 -6.83 28.28 10.41
C GLY A 196 -6.29 28.79 11.75
N VAL A 197 -6.07 27.89 12.71
CA VAL A 197 -5.49 28.23 14.03
C VAL A 197 -4.08 28.81 13.89
N ASN A 198 -3.20 28.15 13.12
CA ASN A 198 -1.83 28.64 12.92
C ASN A 198 -1.79 30.00 12.22
N VAL A 199 -2.60 30.18 11.18
CA VAL A 199 -2.71 31.45 10.46
C VAL A 199 -3.28 32.54 11.36
N ALA A 200 -4.33 32.26 12.14
CA ALA A 200 -4.94 33.21 13.06
C ALA A 200 -3.95 33.68 14.16
N ILE A 201 -3.21 32.74 14.76
CA ILE A 201 -2.17 33.05 15.76
C ILE A 201 -1.07 33.92 15.12
N PHE A 202 -0.59 33.59 13.93
CA PHE A 202 0.43 34.37 13.24
C PHE A 202 -0.04 35.80 12.92
N ILE A 203 -1.26 35.95 12.40
CA ILE A 203 -1.85 37.28 12.13
C ILE A 203 -2.03 38.07 13.41
N LEU A 204 -2.52 37.43 14.49
CA LEU A 204 -2.69 38.10 15.77
C LEU A 204 -1.36 38.58 16.33
N ASP A 205 -0.29 37.75 16.29
CA ASP A 205 1.04 38.13 16.77
C ASP A 205 1.63 39.28 15.92
N LEU A 206 1.37 39.28 14.61
CA LEU A 206 1.77 40.37 13.72
C LEU A 206 1.03 41.68 14.06
N ILE A 207 -0.29 41.65 14.30
CA ILE A 207 -1.08 42.84 14.71
C ILE A 207 -0.55 43.35 16.05
N LEU A 208 -0.32 42.48 17.02
CA LEU A 208 0.19 42.86 18.33
C LEU A 208 1.61 43.43 18.24
N SER A 209 2.42 42.95 17.28
CA SER A 209 3.79 43.44 17.10
C SER A 209 3.83 44.93 16.67
N VAL A 210 2.84 45.38 15.93
CA VAL A 210 2.70 46.79 15.58
C VAL A 210 2.43 47.65 16.83
N ARG A 211 1.67 47.10 17.79
CA ARG A 211 1.32 47.81 19.05
C ARG A 211 2.47 47.84 20.07
N TYR A 212 3.18 46.71 20.18
CA TYR A 212 4.18 46.54 21.27
C TYR A 212 5.62 46.68 20.81
N GLY A 213 5.88 46.76 19.48
CA GLY A 213 7.25 46.82 18.94
C GLY A 213 8.00 45.47 18.92
N TYR A 214 7.36 44.40 19.36
CA TYR A 214 7.86 43.02 19.33
C TYR A 214 6.69 42.06 19.19
N LYS A 215 6.95 40.78 18.90
CA LYS A 215 5.93 39.73 18.78
C LYS A 215 5.60 39.10 20.15
N PRO A 216 4.51 39.51 20.82
CA PRO A 216 4.24 39.05 22.18
C PRO A 216 3.95 37.55 22.28
N LEU A 217 3.18 36.98 21.36
CA LEU A 217 2.82 35.56 21.40
C LEU A 217 4.06 34.68 21.17
N GLU A 218 4.96 35.11 20.26
CA GLU A 218 6.25 34.44 20.03
C GLU A 218 7.08 34.46 21.32
N VAL A 219 7.26 35.60 21.96
CA VAL A 219 8.04 35.75 23.19
C VAL A 219 7.49 34.89 24.33
N PHE A 220 6.15 34.88 24.53
CA PHE A 220 5.51 34.09 25.60
C PHE A 220 5.39 32.61 25.31
N GLY A 221 5.34 32.23 24.04
CA GLY A 221 4.99 30.87 23.64
C GLY A 221 6.11 30.06 22.99
N ILE A 222 7.21 30.72 22.57
CA ILE A 222 8.36 30.01 21.95
C ILE A 222 8.99 29.01 22.93
N GLN A 223 9.36 27.85 22.45
CA GLN A 223 10.12 26.89 23.23
C GLN A 223 11.47 27.50 23.59
N ASN A 224 11.72 27.62 24.89
CA ASN A 224 12.96 28.13 25.47
C ASN A 224 13.34 27.21 26.62
N THR A 225 14.45 26.50 26.45
CA THR A 225 14.92 25.50 27.43
C THR A 225 15.09 26.09 28.83
N THR A 226 15.67 27.30 28.94
CA THR A 226 15.88 27.95 30.25
C THR A 226 14.54 28.25 30.95
N LEU A 227 13.58 28.83 30.24
CA LEU A 227 12.28 29.17 30.81
C LEU A 227 11.44 27.92 31.14
N ILE A 228 11.54 26.88 30.33
CA ILE A 228 10.89 25.59 30.63
C ILE A 228 11.45 24.98 31.92
N MET A 229 12.77 25.04 32.12
CA MET A 229 13.40 24.60 33.38
C MET A 229 12.98 25.45 34.60
N GLN A 230 12.55 26.69 34.37
CA GLN A 230 11.99 27.58 35.41
C GLN A 230 10.49 27.36 35.67
N GLY A 231 9.84 26.45 34.90
CA GLY A 231 8.44 26.08 35.10
C GLY A 231 7.52 26.45 33.95
N ASP A 232 7.97 27.15 32.91
CA ASP A 232 7.14 27.53 31.75
C ASP A 232 6.86 26.35 30.79
N VAL A 233 6.37 25.23 31.33
CA VAL A 233 6.20 23.96 30.58
C VAL A 233 5.20 24.06 29.45
N TRP A 234 4.27 25.03 29.45
CA TRP A 234 3.31 25.27 28.37
C TRP A 234 4.00 25.57 27.03
N ARG A 235 5.22 26.08 27.06
CA ARG A 235 6.03 26.39 25.85
C ARG A 235 6.27 25.16 24.97
N LEU A 236 6.31 23.96 25.57
CA LEU A 236 6.40 22.71 24.82
C LEU A 236 5.18 22.50 23.89
N PHE A 237 4.04 23.04 24.24
CA PHE A 237 2.80 22.93 23.45
C PHE A 237 2.56 24.17 22.59
N THR A 238 2.74 25.37 23.15
CA THR A 238 2.41 26.63 22.45
C THR A 238 3.33 26.89 21.27
N SER A 239 4.61 26.51 21.37
CA SER A 239 5.59 26.66 20.30
C SER A 239 5.19 25.98 19.01
N MET A 240 4.35 24.92 19.07
CA MET A 240 3.87 24.18 17.91
C MET A 240 2.95 25.01 16.98
N PHE A 241 2.44 26.16 17.45
CA PHE A 241 1.50 27.00 16.72
C PHE A 241 2.11 28.35 16.31
N LEU A 242 3.37 28.59 16.65
CA LEU A 242 4.08 29.85 16.37
C LEU A 242 4.96 29.71 15.14
N HIS A 243 5.16 30.82 14.42
CA HIS A 243 5.98 30.83 13.21
C HIS A 243 6.81 32.13 13.14
N ALA A 244 8.10 32.00 12.87
CA ALA A 244 9.02 33.14 12.84
C ALA A 244 8.67 34.14 11.74
N ASP A 245 8.34 33.65 10.55
CA ASP A 245 8.05 34.44 9.37
C ASP A 245 7.01 33.78 8.46
N ILE A 246 6.60 34.51 7.41
CA ILE A 246 5.54 34.08 6.49
C ILE A 246 5.99 32.87 5.63
N ALA A 247 7.28 32.76 5.31
CA ALA A 247 7.78 31.65 4.49
C ALA A 247 7.75 30.35 5.31
N HIS A 248 8.13 30.42 6.60
CA HIS A 248 8.05 29.32 7.55
C HIS A 248 6.59 28.88 7.76
N LEU A 249 5.67 29.82 7.96
CA LEU A 249 4.23 29.53 8.06
C LEU A 249 3.73 28.85 6.78
N ALA A 250 3.98 29.44 5.60
CA ALA A 250 3.49 28.92 4.32
C ALA A 250 4.01 27.50 4.04
N GLY A 251 5.29 27.24 4.26
CA GLY A 251 5.88 25.90 4.10
C GLY A 251 5.22 24.85 4.99
N ASN A 252 4.98 25.20 6.27
CA ASN A 252 4.27 24.33 7.20
C ASN A 252 2.81 24.10 6.78
N MET A 253 2.07 25.15 6.38
CA MET A 253 0.67 25.02 5.99
C MET A 253 0.50 24.20 4.71
N LEU A 254 1.38 24.36 3.72
CA LEU A 254 1.38 23.53 2.51
C LEU A 254 1.69 22.06 2.83
N SER A 255 2.68 21.81 3.68
CA SER A 255 3.02 20.47 4.14
C SER A 255 1.88 19.83 4.93
N LEU A 256 1.26 20.60 5.82
CA LEU A 256 0.09 20.16 6.60
C LEU A 256 -1.12 19.84 5.72
N LEU A 257 -1.39 20.68 4.72
CA LEU A 257 -2.48 20.48 3.77
C LEU A 257 -2.30 19.16 3.00
N TYR A 258 -1.09 18.90 2.51
CA TYR A 258 -0.80 17.72 1.72
C TYR A 258 -0.73 16.45 2.58
N LEU A 259 0.16 16.38 3.57
CA LEU A 259 0.34 15.21 4.43
C LEU A 259 -0.90 14.94 5.27
N GLY A 260 -1.49 15.97 5.83
CA GLY A 260 -2.72 15.89 6.62
C GLY A 260 -3.91 15.40 5.81
N GLY A 261 -4.06 15.87 4.58
CA GLY A 261 -5.10 15.41 3.66
C GLY A 261 -4.97 13.91 3.32
N VAL A 262 -3.75 13.40 3.21
CA VAL A 262 -3.51 11.96 2.98
C VAL A 262 -3.78 11.15 4.26
N VAL A 263 -3.28 11.59 5.42
CA VAL A 263 -3.49 10.89 6.71
C VAL A 263 -4.97 10.80 7.05
N ARG A 264 -5.73 11.90 6.85
CA ARG A 264 -7.17 11.93 7.11
C ARG A 264 -7.95 10.84 6.38
N LYS A 265 -7.51 10.39 5.22
CA LYS A 265 -8.17 9.29 4.48
C LYS A 265 -8.19 7.97 5.26
N TYR A 266 -7.32 7.80 6.25
CA TYR A 266 -7.10 6.53 6.93
C TYR A 266 -7.38 6.55 8.44
N TYR A 267 -7.56 7.74 9.01
CA TYR A 267 -7.76 7.96 10.45
C TYR A 267 -8.98 8.84 10.68
N THR A 268 -9.72 8.56 11.76
CA THR A 268 -10.82 9.43 12.19
C THR A 268 -10.29 10.81 12.58
N ASP A 269 -11.17 11.81 12.63
CA ASP A 269 -10.77 13.17 12.98
C ASP A 269 -10.13 13.24 14.39
N ILE A 270 -10.62 12.40 15.34
CA ILE A 270 -10.05 12.29 16.70
C ILE A 270 -8.65 11.65 16.64
N GLU A 271 -8.51 10.53 15.95
CA GLU A 271 -7.20 9.88 15.79
C GLU A 271 -6.17 10.79 15.11
N TYR A 272 -6.62 11.54 14.10
CA TYR A 272 -5.81 12.54 13.43
C TYR A 272 -5.29 13.61 14.40
N MET A 273 -6.19 14.15 15.24
CA MET A 273 -5.81 15.16 16.24
C MET A 273 -4.84 14.59 17.28
N ILE A 274 -5.08 13.36 17.75
CA ILE A 274 -4.16 12.66 18.67
C ILE A 274 -2.78 12.51 18.03
N ILE A 275 -2.72 12.04 16.77
CA ILE A 275 -1.44 11.89 16.04
C ILE A 275 -0.72 13.23 15.97
N TYR A 276 -1.40 14.28 15.51
CA TYR A 276 -0.81 15.61 15.32
C TYR A 276 -0.28 16.19 16.64
N LEU A 277 -1.13 16.27 17.66
CA LEU A 277 -0.78 16.91 18.92
C LEU A 277 0.25 16.11 19.72
N CYS A 278 0.09 14.78 19.82
CA CYS A 278 1.06 13.95 20.53
C CYS A 278 2.43 13.91 19.83
N SER A 279 2.44 13.87 18.49
CA SER A 279 3.71 13.90 17.74
C SER A 279 4.42 15.23 17.89
N GLY A 280 3.70 16.35 17.82
CA GLY A 280 4.30 17.67 18.04
C GLY A 280 4.84 17.84 19.44
N LEU A 281 4.05 17.46 20.46
CA LEU A 281 4.48 17.54 21.87
C LEU A 281 5.71 16.65 22.12
N PHE A 282 5.74 15.43 21.60
CA PHE A 282 6.90 14.54 21.73
C PHE A 282 8.12 15.11 21.03
N GLY A 283 7.94 15.72 19.85
CA GLY A 283 8.99 16.46 19.16
C GLY A 283 9.56 17.57 20.02
N SER A 284 8.69 18.41 20.61
CA SER A 284 9.11 19.50 21.50
C SER A 284 9.84 18.97 22.74
N ILE A 285 9.38 17.85 23.33
CA ILE A 285 10.05 17.21 24.46
C ILE A 285 11.44 16.71 24.03
N LEU A 286 11.59 16.06 22.90
CA LEU A 286 12.89 15.58 22.42
C LEU A 286 13.83 16.75 22.13
N SER A 287 13.30 17.79 21.49
CA SER A 287 14.01 19.04 21.27
C SER A 287 14.52 19.66 22.58
N PHE A 288 13.67 19.73 23.61
CA PHE A 288 14.04 20.24 24.94
C PHE A 288 15.26 19.50 25.53
N PHE A 289 15.34 18.19 25.41
CA PHE A 289 16.43 17.40 25.99
C PHE A 289 17.73 17.46 25.17
N PHE A 290 17.64 17.60 23.85
CA PHE A 290 18.80 17.42 22.98
C PHE A 290 19.21 18.68 22.21
N LEU A 291 18.33 19.69 22.13
CA LEU A 291 18.65 20.93 21.44
C LEU A 291 19.63 21.76 22.28
N THR A 292 20.81 22.02 21.73
CA THR A 292 21.79 22.93 22.34
C THR A 292 21.41 24.38 22.14
N LYS A 293 20.51 24.70 21.18
CA LYS A 293 19.96 26.02 20.93
C LYS A 293 18.74 26.27 21.81
N THR A 294 18.64 27.48 22.34
CA THR A 294 17.68 27.85 23.35
C THR A 294 16.24 28.02 22.83
N PHE A 295 16.00 28.05 21.52
CA PHE A 295 14.70 28.42 20.94
C PHE A 295 14.28 27.46 19.84
N SER A 296 13.00 27.05 19.87
CA SER A 296 12.34 26.31 18.79
C SER A 296 10.86 26.73 18.67
N LEU A 297 10.33 26.82 17.45
CA LEU A 297 8.94 27.10 17.15
C LEU A 297 8.54 26.53 15.78
N GLY A 298 7.27 26.21 15.60
CA GLY A 298 6.70 25.75 14.34
C GLY A 298 5.89 24.46 14.46
N ALA A 299 4.95 24.29 13.54
CA ALA A 299 4.12 23.10 13.43
C ALA A 299 4.88 21.88 12.88
N SER A 300 6.13 22.07 12.46
CA SER A 300 6.89 21.08 11.68
C SER A 300 7.10 19.75 12.41
N GLY A 301 7.32 19.74 13.73
CA GLY A 301 7.39 18.50 14.51
C GLY A 301 6.10 17.65 14.43
N ALA A 302 4.93 18.27 14.55
CA ALA A 302 3.64 17.61 14.39
C ALA A 302 3.39 17.14 12.95
N ILE A 303 3.80 17.94 11.97
CA ILE A 303 3.72 17.59 10.53
C ILE A 303 4.63 16.40 10.21
N MET A 304 5.83 16.36 10.79
CA MET A 304 6.73 15.21 10.66
C MET A 304 6.12 13.96 11.29
N GLY A 305 5.31 14.10 12.35
CA GLY A 305 4.51 13.00 12.89
C GLY A 305 3.52 12.42 11.89
N LEU A 306 2.82 13.27 11.13
CA LEU A 306 1.96 12.80 10.02
C LEU A 306 2.80 12.06 8.96
N GLY A 307 4.01 12.53 8.66
CA GLY A 307 4.97 11.85 7.81
C GLY A 307 5.34 10.45 8.34
N GLY A 308 5.63 10.34 9.64
CA GLY A 308 5.93 9.06 10.31
C GLY A 308 4.80 8.04 10.18
N VAL A 309 3.54 8.50 10.34
CA VAL A 309 2.34 7.67 10.10
C VAL A 309 2.30 7.13 8.67
N LEU A 310 2.57 7.97 7.68
CA LEU A 310 2.52 7.57 6.27
C LEU A 310 3.63 6.61 5.91
N ILE A 311 4.84 6.81 6.46
CA ILE A 311 5.96 5.87 6.29
C ILE A 311 5.64 4.53 6.95
N TYR A 312 5.07 4.50 8.17
CA TYR A 312 4.60 3.25 8.76
C TYR A 312 3.61 2.52 7.84
N ARG A 313 2.62 3.22 7.31
CA ARG A 313 1.63 2.63 6.41
C ARG A 313 2.24 2.12 5.12
N MET A 314 3.23 2.82 4.58
CA MET A 314 3.90 2.46 3.32
C MET A 314 4.67 1.14 3.42
N PHE A 315 5.28 0.86 4.56
CA PHE A 315 6.14 -0.33 4.73
C PHE A 315 5.48 -1.45 5.54
N PHE A 316 4.70 -1.12 6.56
CA PHE A 316 4.20 -2.06 7.57
C PHE A 316 2.68 -2.13 7.66
N GLY A 317 1.97 -1.20 7.02
CA GLY A 317 0.51 -1.20 6.99
C GLY A 317 -0.04 -2.41 6.23
N ALA A 318 -1.24 -2.84 6.59
CA ALA A 318 -1.89 -4.03 6.04
C ALA A 318 -2.04 -4.02 4.49
N HIS A 319 -1.88 -2.89 3.81
CA HIS A 319 -1.84 -2.74 2.35
C HIS A 319 -0.67 -1.87 1.89
N ALA A 320 0.49 -2.08 2.50
CA ALA A 320 1.70 -1.38 2.11
C ALA A 320 1.93 -1.43 0.58
N LYS A 321 1.66 -2.59 -0.06
CA LYS A 321 1.78 -2.78 -1.51
C LYS A 321 0.79 -1.90 -2.30
N SER A 322 -0.50 -1.90 -1.94
CA SER A 322 -1.52 -1.07 -2.60
C SER A 322 -1.30 0.42 -2.34
N PHE A 323 -0.84 0.80 -1.16
CA PHE A 323 -0.48 2.18 -0.85
C PHE A 323 0.66 2.67 -1.74
N ARG A 324 1.70 1.84 -1.94
CA ARG A 324 2.81 2.14 -2.86
C ARG A 324 2.38 2.20 -4.33
N GLN A 325 1.43 1.37 -4.75
CA GLN A 325 0.90 1.36 -6.13
C GLN A 325 0.05 2.57 -6.47
N ALA A 326 -0.49 3.29 -5.50
CA ALA A 326 -1.28 4.51 -5.71
C ALA A 326 -0.47 5.71 -6.25
N GLY A 327 0.81 5.55 -6.57
CA GLY A 327 1.66 6.52 -7.29
C GLY A 327 2.17 7.71 -6.46
N ASN A 328 1.46 8.09 -5.42
CA ASN A 328 1.80 9.28 -4.63
C ASN A 328 2.85 9.04 -3.52
N TYR A 329 3.29 7.79 -3.34
CA TYR A 329 4.22 7.44 -2.26
C TYR A 329 5.62 8.05 -2.43
N LEU A 330 6.08 8.20 -3.68
CA LEU A 330 7.40 8.81 -3.96
C LEU A 330 7.42 10.27 -3.54
N VAL A 331 6.35 11.02 -3.84
CA VAL A 331 6.22 12.43 -3.43
C VAL A 331 6.16 12.51 -1.90
N LEU A 332 5.40 11.64 -1.25
CA LEU A 332 5.31 11.58 0.21
C LEU A 332 6.67 11.25 0.85
N ALA A 333 7.35 10.21 0.33
CA ALA A 333 8.67 9.83 0.82
C ALA A 333 9.69 10.97 0.59
N PHE A 334 9.67 11.59 -0.59
CA PHE A 334 10.52 12.73 -0.89
C PHE A 334 10.27 13.90 0.06
N MET A 335 9.01 14.27 0.32
CA MET A 335 8.70 15.36 1.25
C MET A 335 9.21 15.09 2.66
N VAL A 336 9.02 13.86 3.17
CA VAL A 336 9.50 13.48 4.51
C VAL A 336 11.02 13.49 4.56
N VAL A 337 11.66 12.84 3.60
CA VAL A 337 13.13 12.76 3.51
C VAL A 337 13.73 14.16 3.32
N TYR A 338 13.18 14.95 2.39
CA TYR A 338 13.62 16.32 2.16
C TYR A 338 13.57 17.18 3.44
N ASN A 339 12.45 17.15 4.18
CA ASN A 339 12.33 17.92 5.41
C ASN A 339 13.33 17.47 6.50
N LEU A 340 13.59 16.15 6.63
CA LEU A 340 14.60 15.64 7.55
C LEU A 340 16.01 16.05 7.15
N PHE A 341 16.37 15.92 5.87
CA PHE A 341 17.71 16.28 5.38
C PHE A 341 17.92 17.79 5.28
N TYR A 342 16.89 18.54 4.85
CA TYR A 342 16.95 20.00 4.81
C TYR A 342 17.28 20.58 6.17
N GLY A 343 16.68 20.03 7.23
CA GLY A 343 17.00 20.43 8.59
C GLY A 343 18.45 20.20 8.99
N LEU A 344 19.15 19.20 8.42
CA LEU A 344 20.58 18.97 8.72
C LEU A 344 21.48 20.02 8.07
N ILE A 345 21.04 20.61 6.95
CA ILE A 345 21.83 21.55 6.16
C ILE A 345 21.52 23.00 6.56
N GLN A 346 20.24 23.29 6.86
CA GLN A 346 19.77 24.64 7.14
C GLN A 346 19.98 25.04 8.60
N PRO A 347 20.81 26.07 8.90
CA PRO A 347 20.95 26.56 10.25
C PRO A 347 19.62 27.06 10.82
N GLY A 348 19.32 26.74 12.08
CA GLY A 348 18.13 27.21 12.76
C GLY A 348 16.95 26.24 12.73
N VAL A 349 17.02 25.16 11.97
CA VAL A 349 16.00 24.11 11.97
C VAL A 349 16.20 23.17 13.18
N ASP A 350 15.10 22.87 13.86
CA ASP A 350 15.08 21.94 15.01
C ASP A 350 14.97 20.48 14.55
N ASN A 351 16.12 19.87 14.29
CA ASN A 351 16.19 18.47 13.85
C ASN A 351 15.67 17.47 14.89
N TYR A 352 15.87 17.75 16.18
CA TYR A 352 15.39 16.88 17.26
C TYR A 352 13.87 16.91 17.35
N GLY A 353 13.27 18.09 17.20
CA GLY A 353 11.82 18.24 17.09
C GLY A 353 11.23 17.50 15.90
N HIS A 354 11.87 17.59 14.73
CA HIS A 354 11.46 16.86 13.52
C HIS A 354 11.56 15.35 13.69
N PHE A 355 12.72 14.86 14.15
CA PHE A 355 12.92 13.42 14.37
C PHE A 355 12.02 12.87 15.45
N GLY A 356 11.86 13.59 16.56
CA GLY A 356 10.96 13.21 17.65
C GLY A 356 9.50 13.10 17.19
N GLY A 357 9.05 14.11 16.47
CA GLY A 357 7.70 14.09 15.87
C GLY A 357 7.48 12.93 14.93
N PHE A 358 8.43 12.71 14.02
CA PHE A 358 8.40 11.58 13.09
C PHE A 358 8.34 10.22 13.81
N ALA A 359 9.22 10.00 14.77
CA ALA A 359 9.27 8.75 15.55
C ALA A 359 7.98 8.51 16.33
N ALA A 360 7.45 9.56 16.96
CA ALA A 360 6.18 9.47 17.70
C ALA A 360 5.01 9.10 16.75
N GLY A 361 4.88 9.77 15.61
CA GLY A 361 3.83 9.45 14.64
C GLY A 361 3.91 8.03 14.11
N PHE A 362 5.12 7.55 13.83
CA PHE A 362 5.37 6.17 13.42
C PHE A 362 4.94 5.17 14.51
N LEU A 363 5.33 5.40 15.76
CA LEU A 363 4.98 4.53 16.89
C LEU A 363 3.47 4.55 17.20
N ILE A 364 2.83 5.73 17.14
CA ILE A 364 1.38 5.86 17.32
C ILE A 364 0.64 5.07 16.22
N ALA A 365 1.07 5.17 14.97
CA ALA A 365 0.48 4.40 13.87
C ALA A 365 0.62 2.89 14.08
N MET A 366 1.81 2.44 14.53
CA MET A 366 2.06 1.03 14.87
C MET A 366 1.14 0.56 16.00
N LEU A 367 0.99 1.35 17.05
CA LEU A 367 0.14 1.02 18.19
C LEU A 367 -1.33 0.95 17.78
N MET A 368 -1.83 1.96 17.08
CA MET A 368 -3.20 1.99 16.56
C MET A 368 -3.50 0.79 15.65
N TYR A 369 -2.55 0.41 14.79
CA TYR A 369 -2.68 -0.77 13.96
C TYR A 369 -2.79 -2.06 14.80
N LYS A 370 -1.92 -2.23 15.80
CA LYS A 370 -1.97 -3.40 16.71
C LYS A 370 -3.28 -3.49 17.48
N ILE A 371 -3.78 -2.36 18.00
CA ILE A 371 -5.06 -2.29 18.73
C ILE A 371 -6.22 -2.69 17.80
N ARG A 372 -6.28 -2.10 16.60
CA ARG A 372 -7.31 -2.44 15.63
C ARG A 372 -7.28 -3.92 15.23
N LYS A 373 -6.09 -4.49 15.02
CA LYS A 373 -5.91 -5.91 14.70
C LYS A 373 -6.38 -6.82 15.83
N ARG A 374 -6.06 -6.49 17.11
CA ARG A 374 -6.52 -7.28 18.27
C ARG A 374 -8.05 -7.26 18.40
N HIS A 375 -8.67 -6.10 18.23
CA HIS A 375 -10.13 -5.95 18.35
C HIS A 375 -10.91 -6.74 17.29
N ILE A 376 -10.31 -7.03 16.17
CA ILE A 376 -10.90 -7.84 15.11
C ILE A 376 -10.79 -9.31 15.44
N ASN A 377 -9.59 -9.76 15.82
CA ASN A 377 -9.38 -11.16 16.18
C ASN A 377 -10.30 -11.57 17.37
N SER A 378 -10.55 -10.66 18.35
CA SER A 378 -11.46 -10.95 19.46
C SER A 378 -12.94 -11.05 19.07
N LYS A 379 -13.35 -10.42 17.98
CA LYS A 379 -14.73 -10.52 17.45
C LYS A 379 -14.96 -11.73 16.54
N GLU A 380 -13.90 -12.40 16.10
CA GLU A 380 -13.97 -13.63 15.32
C GLU A 380 -13.99 -14.87 16.21
N THR A 381 -13.60 -14.74 17.48
CA THR A 381 -13.58 -15.83 18.49
C THR A 381 -14.79 -15.82 19.43
N SER A 382 -15.64 -14.82 19.34
CA SER A 382 -16.93 -14.71 20.05
C SER A 382 -18.12 -14.97 19.11
#